data_b656412a92c494b1461a36814c40381b
#
_entry.id   b656412a92c494b1461a36814c40381b
#
_cell.length_a   1.000
_cell.length_b   1.000
_cell.length_c   1.000
_cell.angle_alpha   90.00
_cell.angle_beta   90.00
_cell.angle_gamma   90.00
#
_symmetry.space_group_name_H-M   'P 1'
#
loop_
_entity.id
_entity.type
_entity.pdbx_description
1 polymer ?
#
loop_
_entity_poly.entity_id
_entity_poly.type
_entity_poly.pdbx_seq_one_letter_code
_entity_poly.pdbx_strand_id
1 'polypeptide(L)'
;MTELRITGMTCESCAAHVKEALERVPGVRSAEVSFAKGNATLAMTAETSTHALLAAVAGLGYRAALADAPSAPPRGGLLDRVREWVGGGNETGHGNGNLHIAVIGSGGAAMAAALKAVEQGARVTLIERGTIGGTCVNVGCVPSKIMIRAAHIAHLRAASPFDEGIAAATPAILRERLLAQQQARVEELRHAKYESILDGNPSISVLHGEARFRDGHTLIVQLHEGGEREVAFDRCLIATGASPAIPPIVGLKDTPYWTSTEALASNTIPERLAVIGSSVVAVELAQAFARLGSQVTILARSTLFFREDPAIGDAVTTVFRAEGIEVLDHTQASQVAYTDGEFILTTGRGELRADRLLVATGRTPNTRALNLEAAGVAVNAQGAIVIDKGMRTSAPNVYAAGDCTDQPQFVYVAAAAGTRAAINMTGGDAALDLTAMPAVVFTDPQVATVGLSEAEAHLKGIETDSRTLTLDNVPRALANFDTRGFIKLVMEEGSRRLIGVQAVAPEAGELIQAAALAIHARMTVEELADQLFPYLTMVEGLKLAAQTFKKDVKALSCCAG
;
A
#
# COMPACT_ATOMS: atom_id res chain seq x y z
N MET A 1 -48.29 -15.43 9.65
CA MET A 1 -47.22 -15.13 8.73
C MET A 1 -46.11 -14.46 9.53
N THR A 2 -44.87 -14.84 9.37
CA THR A 2 -43.73 -14.24 10.06
C THR A 2 -42.99 -13.36 9.08
N GLU A 3 -42.65 -12.16 9.50
CA GLU A 3 -41.87 -11.23 8.67
C GLU A 3 -40.46 -11.06 9.25
N LEU A 4 -39.46 -11.16 8.36
CA LEU A 4 -38.06 -10.89 8.68
C LEU A 4 -37.62 -9.62 7.96
N ARG A 5 -36.90 -8.75 8.65
CA ARG A 5 -36.14 -7.67 8.05
C ARG A 5 -34.76 -8.21 7.69
N ILE A 6 -34.32 -8.04 6.43
CA ILE A 6 -33.05 -8.56 5.93
C ILE A 6 -32.18 -7.39 5.44
N THR A 7 -30.95 -7.35 5.90
CA THR A 7 -29.97 -6.33 5.49
C THR A 7 -28.73 -6.96 4.88
N GLY A 8 -28.12 -6.26 3.92
CA GLY A 8 -26.93 -6.71 3.20
C GLY A 8 -27.19 -7.24 1.79
N MET A 9 -28.45 -7.40 1.36
CA MET A 9 -28.78 -7.72 -0.05
C MET A 9 -28.45 -6.52 -0.94
N THR A 10 -27.90 -6.78 -2.12
CA THR A 10 -27.46 -5.75 -3.08
C THR A 10 -28.15 -5.84 -4.45
N CYS A 11 -28.91 -6.90 -4.71
CA CYS A 11 -29.59 -7.13 -5.99
C CYS A 11 -30.70 -8.19 -5.86
N GLU A 12 -31.53 -8.34 -6.90
CA GLU A 12 -32.61 -9.34 -6.96
C GLU A 12 -32.10 -10.79 -6.90
N SER A 13 -30.88 -11.06 -7.40
CA SER A 13 -30.26 -12.39 -7.27
C SER A 13 -29.97 -12.74 -5.80
N CYS A 14 -29.62 -11.75 -4.98
CA CYS A 14 -29.45 -11.94 -3.53
C CYS A 14 -30.77 -12.36 -2.87
N ALA A 15 -31.88 -11.73 -3.26
CA ALA A 15 -33.21 -12.05 -2.75
C ALA A 15 -33.64 -13.48 -3.14
N ALA A 16 -33.29 -13.93 -4.36
CA ALA A 16 -33.55 -15.31 -4.80
C ALA A 16 -32.78 -16.33 -3.97
N HIS A 17 -31.50 -16.10 -3.68
CA HIS A 17 -30.69 -17.00 -2.83
C HIS A 17 -31.20 -17.06 -1.39
N VAL A 18 -31.61 -15.90 -0.83
CA VAL A 18 -32.21 -15.85 0.50
C VAL A 18 -33.52 -16.60 0.55
N LYS A 19 -34.38 -16.46 -0.46
CA LYS A 19 -35.62 -17.22 -0.60
C LYS A 19 -35.35 -18.73 -0.57
N GLU A 20 -34.46 -19.20 -1.41
CA GLU A 20 -34.11 -20.62 -1.48
C GLU A 20 -33.56 -21.16 -0.15
N ALA A 21 -32.72 -20.40 0.55
CA ALA A 21 -32.19 -20.79 1.85
C ALA A 21 -33.28 -20.86 2.93
N LEU A 22 -34.23 -19.92 2.93
CA LEU A 22 -35.35 -19.91 3.87
C LEU A 22 -36.33 -21.07 3.62
N GLU A 23 -36.61 -21.38 2.35
CA GLU A 23 -37.49 -22.50 1.97
C GLU A 23 -36.88 -23.87 2.28
N ARG A 24 -35.58 -23.99 2.45
CA ARG A 24 -34.90 -25.23 2.93
C ARG A 24 -34.97 -25.42 4.44
N VAL A 25 -35.43 -24.44 5.20
CA VAL A 25 -35.57 -24.61 6.67
C VAL A 25 -36.78 -25.49 6.98
N PRO A 26 -36.64 -26.55 7.77
CA PRO A 26 -37.75 -27.43 8.12
C PRO A 26 -38.93 -26.66 8.73
N GLY A 27 -40.12 -26.85 8.18
CA GLY A 27 -41.34 -26.20 8.62
C GLY A 27 -41.70 -24.92 7.84
N VAL A 28 -40.82 -24.38 6.98
CA VAL A 28 -41.16 -23.29 6.05
C VAL A 28 -41.90 -23.88 4.85
N ARG A 29 -43.05 -23.33 4.51
CA ARG A 29 -43.88 -23.74 3.37
C ARG A 29 -43.63 -22.89 2.13
N SER A 30 -43.39 -21.61 2.34
CA SER A 30 -43.03 -20.67 1.28
C SER A 30 -42.37 -19.41 1.87
N ALA A 31 -41.48 -18.77 1.11
CA ALA A 31 -40.88 -17.49 1.42
C ALA A 31 -41.03 -16.51 0.24
N GLU A 32 -41.46 -15.30 0.52
CA GLU A 32 -41.41 -14.19 -0.41
C GLU A 32 -40.37 -13.19 0.08
N VAL A 33 -39.32 -12.94 -0.72
CA VAL A 33 -38.22 -12.05 -0.36
C VAL A 33 -38.18 -10.88 -1.34
N SER A 34 -38.16 -9.66 -0.80
CA SER A 34 -38.06 -8.42 -1.58
C SER A 34 -36.75 -7.73 -1.29
N PHE A 35 -35.91 -7.60 -2.32
CA PHE A 35 -34.71 -6.80 -2.26
C PHE A 35 -35.04 -5.30 -2.04
N ALA A 36 -36.02 -4.77 -2.79
CA ALA A 36 -36.41 -3.36 -2.72
C ALA A 36 -36.94 -2.94 -1.35
N LYS A 37 -37.58 -3.86 -0.62
CA LYS A 37 -38.12 -3.61 0.73
C LYS A 37 -37.20 -4.09 1.85
N GLY A 38 -36.17 -4.86 1.54
CA GLY A 38 -35.27 -5.44 2.53
C GLY A 38 -35.96 -6.38 3.50
N ASN A 39 -37.01 -7.12 3.08
CA ASN A 39 -37.75 -8.01 3.95
C ASN A 39 -38.05 -9.39 3.32
N ALA A 40 -38.42 -10.33 4.16
CA ALA A 40 -38.95 -11.62 3.75
C ALA A 40 -40.23 -11.93 4.54
N THR A 41 -41.27 -12.36 3.84
CA THR A 41 -42.53 -12.85 4.44
C THR A 41 -42.60 -14.36 4.31
N LEU A 42 -42.87 -15.04 5.41
CA LEU A 42 -42.79 -16.51 5.52
C LEU A 42 -44.14 -17.12 5.90
N ALA A 43 -44.56 -18.11 5.15
CA ALA A 43 -45.59 -19.06 5.58
C ALA A 43 -44.93 -20.30 6.19
N MET A 44 -45.18 -20.57 7.47
CA MET A 44 -44.47 -21.65 8.20
C MET A 44 -45.37 -22.32 9.22
N THR A 45 -44.95 -23.47 9.71
CA THR A 45 -45.64 -24.21 10.80
C THR A 45 -45.28 -23.62 12.16
N ALA A 46 -46.11 -23.89 13.19
CA ALA A 46 -45.87 -23.36 14.54
C ALA A 46 -44.59 -23.91 15.21
N GLU A 47 -44.04 -24.99 14.70
CA GLU A 47 -42.82 -25.65 15.21
C GLU A 47 -41.53 -25.15 14.55
N THR A 48 -41.62 -24.22 13.57
CA THR A 48 -40.43 -23.71 12.84
C THR A 48 -39.59 -22.84 13.77
N SER A 49 -38.34 -23.20 13.94
CA SER A 49 -37.39 -22.45 14.79
C SER A 49 -36.99 -21.11 14.16
N THR A 50 -37.29 -20.02 14.82
CA THR A 50 -36.83 -18.68 14.43
C THR A 50 -35.32 -18.61 14.34
N HIS A 51 -34.61 -19.31 15.24
CA HIS A 51 -33.16 -19.37 15.22
C HIS A 51 -32.62 -20.03 13.94
N ALA A 52 -33.31 -21.07 13.43
CA ALA A 52 -32.93 -21.72 12.18
C ALA A 52 -33.12 -20.81 10.96
N LEU A 53 -34.19 -19.99 10.95
CA LEU A 53 -34.41 -18.98 9.89
C LEU A 53 -33.31 -17.92 9.87
N LEU A 54 -32.96 -17.37 11.03
CA LEU A 54 -31.87 -16.39 11.14
C LEU A 54 -30.51 -16.96 10.75
N ALA A 55 -30.25 -18.22 11.15
CA ALA A 55 -29.03 -18.93 10.81
C ALA A 55 -28.92 -19.21 9.29
N ALA A 56 -30.03 -19.56 8.62
CA ALA A 56 -30.05 -19.79 7.17
C ALA A 56 -29.69 -18.54 6.39
N VAL A 57 -30.21 -17.38 6.81
CA VAL A 57 -29.87 -16.08 6.18
C VAL A 57 -28.44 -15.65 6.50
N ALA A 58 -27.97 -15.88 7.75
CA ALA A 58 -26.60 -15.57 8.16
C ALA A 58 -25.56 -16.42 7.43
N GLY A 59 -25.89 -17.69 7.14
CA GLY A 59 -25.03 -18.59 6.34
C GLY A 59 -24.74 -18.11 4.91
N LEU A 60 -25.56 -17.20 4.38
CA LEU A 60 -25.36 -16.53 3.10
C LEU A 60 -24.64 -15.18 3.21
N GLY A 61 -24.21 -14.80 4.44
CA GLY A 61 -23.54 -13.52 4.69
C GLY A 61 -24.49 -12.32 4.90
N TYR A 62 -25.81 -12.54 4.98
CA TYR A 62 -26.80 -11.50 5.23
C TYR A 62 -27.23 -11.47 6.70
N ARG A 63 -27.85 -10.37 7.15
CA ARG A 63 -28.40 -10.25 8.49
C ARG A 63 -29.93 -10.25 8.44
N ALA A 64 -30.58 -10.99 9.33
CA ALA A 64 -32.01 -11.00 9.47
C ALA A 64 -32.44 -10.76 10.93
N ALA A 65 -33.59 -10.10 11.12
CA ALA A 65 -34.25 -9.90 12.41
C ALA A 65 -35.76 -10.03 12.23
N LEU A 66 -36.51 -10.43 13.28
CA LEU A 66 -37.97 -10.40 13.27
C LEU A 66 -38.46 -8.96 13.15
N ALA A 67 -39.46 -8.71 12.32
CA ALA A 67 -40.01 -7.38 12.10
C ALA A 67 -40.63 -6.77 13.36
N ASP A 68 -41.21 -7.59 14.23
CA ASP A 68 -41.88 -7.19 15.48
C ASP A 68 -40.92 -7.13 16.71
N ALA A 69 -39.62 -7.37 16.54
CA ALA A 69 -38.68 -7.23 17.64
C ALA A 69 -38.38 -5.74 17.88
N PRO A 70 -38.49 -5.22 19.15
CA PRO A 70 -38.04 -3.87 19.44
C PRO A 70 -36.56 -3.77 19.04
N SER A 71 -36.22 -2.67 18.35
CA SER A 71 -34.86 -2.42 17.88
C SER A 71 -33.91 -2.30 19.09
N ALA A 72 -33.28 -3.42 19.46
CA ALA A 72 -32.16 -3.39 20.37
C ALA A 72 -30.98 -2.73 19.62
N PRO A 73 -30.22 -1.85 20.28
CA PRO A 73 -29.04 -1.28 19.67
C PRO A 73 -28.08 -2.40 19.26
N PRO A 74 -27.34 -2.28 18.16
CA PRO A 74 -26.47 -3.31 17.65
C PRO A 74 -25.43 -3.66 18.73
N ARG A 75 -25.46 -4.87 19.24
CA ARG A 75 -24.39 -5.40 20.10
C ARG A 75 -23.15 -5.55 19.24
N GLY A 76 -22.11 -4.86 19.63
CA GLY A 76 -20.84 -4.73 18.93
C GLY A 76 -20.24 -6.05 18.47
N GLY A 77 -19.71 -6.03 17.27
CA GLY A 77 -18.92 -7.10 16.68
C GLY A 77 -17.55 -7.24 17.36
N LEU A 78 -16.73 -8.17 16.86
CA LEU A 78 -15.36 -8.43 17.35
C LEU A 78 -14.51 -7.15 17.49
N LEU A 79 -14.78 -6.11 16.68
CA LEU A 79 -14.14 -4.79 16.73
C LEU A 79 -14.49 -4.00 18.00
N ASP A 80 -15.69 -4.18 18.59
CA ASP A 80 -16.06 -3.49 19.84
C ASP A 80 -15.40 -4.15 21.06
N ARG A 81 -15.15 -5.46 21.03
CA ARG A 81 -14.36 -6.15 22.08
C ARG A 81 -12.89 -5.75 22.04
N VAL A 82 -12.35 -5.45 20.88
CA VAL A 82 -10.99 -4.90 20.75
C VAL A 82 -10.96 -3.44 21.25
N ARG A 83 -12.05 -2.69 21.09
CA ARG A 83 -12.18 -1.33 21.59
C ARG A 83 -12.24 -1.24 23.11
N GLU A 84 -12.90 -2.19 23.79
CA GLU A 84 -12.91 -2.30 25.25
C GLU A 84 -11.54 -2.70 25.84
N TRP A 85 -10.71 -3.40 25.07
CA TRP A 85 -9.39 -3.85 25.53
C TRP A 85 -8.29 -2.80 25.36
N VAL A 86 -8.48 -1.80 24.48
CA VAL A 86 -7.47 -0.77 24.14
C VAL A 86 -7.77 0.63 24.73
N GLY A 87 -8.93 0.86 25.37
CA GLY A 87 -9.28 2.21 25.78
C GLY A 87 -10.25 2.34 26.94
N GLY A 88 -9.79 2.18 28.14
CA GLY A 88 -10.40 2.79 29.32
C GLY A 88 -10.06 4.28 29.38
N GLY A 89 -10.84 5.14 28.72
CA GLY A 89 -10.71 6.60 28.77
C GLY A 89 -12.10 7.24 28.74
N ASN A 90 -12.42 8.01 29.77
CA ASN A 90 -13.67 8.73 30.01
C ASN A 90 -14.30 9.34 28.76
N GLU A 91 -15.56 8.94 28.48
CA GLU A 91 -16.46 9.69 27.60
C GLU A 91 -16.85 11.02 28.23
N THR A 92 -16.22 12.09 27.80
CA THR A 92 -16.87 13.41 27.80
C THR A 92 -17.17 13.76 26.37
N GLY A 93 -18.31 13.24 25.87
CA GLY A 93 -18.84 13.55 24.55
C GLY A 93 -19.32 15.00 24.51
N HIS A 94 -18.47 15.91 24.06
CA HIS A 94 -18.92 17.16 23.46
C HIS A 94 -19.15 16.86 21.99
N GLY A 95 -20.40 16.81 21.56
CA GLY A 95 -20.77 16.70 20.16
C GLY A 95 -20.15 17.85 19.35
N ASN A 96 -19.10 17.54 18.58
CA ASN A 96 -18.38 18.47 17.71
C ASN A 96 -19.16 18.74 16.39
N GLY A 97 -20.48 18.69 16.39
CA GLY A 97 -21.33 18.83 15.21
C GLY A 97 -21.16 20.14 14.41
N ASN A 98 -20.27 21.01 14.85
CA ASN A 98 -19.95 22.27 14.18
C ASN A 98 -18.48 22.38 13.71
N LEU A 99 -17.62 21.38 14.00
CA LEU A 99 -16.21 21.43 13.60
C LEU A 99 -16.11 21.27 12.07
N HIS A 100 -15.49 22.24 11.41
CA HIS A 100 -15.25 22.23 9.97
C HIS A 100 -13.77 21.97 9.68
N ILE A 101 -13.51 20.87 8.97
CA ILE A 101 -12.16 20.44 8.60
C ILE A 101 -11.98 20.59 7.08
N ALA A 102 -10.97 21.38 6.67
CA ALA A 102 -10.53 21.42 5.28
C ALA A 102 -9.46 20.34 5.06
N VAL A 103 -9.56 19.59 3.96
CA VAL A 103 -8.59 18.54 3.59
C VAL A 103 -8.09 18.84 2.18
N ILE A 104 -6.78 19.07 2.02
CA ILE A 104 -6.16 19.37 0.72
C ILE A 104 -5.56 18.09 0.15
N GLY A 105 -6.16 17.57 -0.92
CA GLY A 105 -5.84 16.31 -1.58
C GLY A 105 -6.93 15.26 -1.39
N SER A 106 -6.87 14.17 -2.17
CA SER A 106 -7.82 13.04 -2.12
C SER A 106 -7.15 11.66 -2.10
N GLY A 107 -5.84 11.61 -1.83
CA GLY A 107 -5.09 10.37 -1.70
C GLY A 107 -5.37 9.61 -0.40
N GLY A 108 -4.59 8.54 -0.12
CA GLY A 108 -4.81 7.66 1.03
C GLY A 108 -4.89 8.38 2.38
N ALA A 109 -4.03 9.37 2.64
CA ALA A 109 -4.07 10.16 3.87
C ALA A 109 -5.36 11.00 3.96
N ALA A 110 -5.72 11.68 2.88
CA ALA A 110 -6.90 12.55 2.82
C ALA A 110 -8.19 11.76 3.04
N MET A 111 -8.35 10.63 2.33
CA MET A 111 -9.53 9.77 2.45
C MET A 111 -9.68 9.20 3.85
N ALA A 112 -8.60 8.63 4.41
CA ALA A 112 -8.61 8.08 5.77
C ALA A 112 -8.95 9.15 6.81
N ALA A 113 -8.42 10.36 6.65
CA ALA A 113 -8.71 11.47 7.54
C ALA A 113 -10.15 11.98 7.40
N ALA A 114 -10.63 12.18 6.17
CA ALA A 114 -12.00 12.66 5.93
C ALA A 114 -13.04 11.71 6.53
N LEU A 115 -12.92 10.42 6.26
CA LEU A 115 -13.83 9.41 6.80
C LEU A 115 -13.76 9.35 8.34
N LYS A 116 -12.55 9.37 8.91
CA LYS A 116 -12.39 9.34 10.37
C LYS A 116 -12.92 10.61 11.04
N ALA A 117 -12.75 11.77 10.44
CA ALA A 117 -13.27 13.03 10.94
C ALA A 117 -14.82 13.03 10.96
N VAL A 118 -15.45 12.54 9.90
CA VAL A 118 -16.91 12.41 9.83
C VAL A 118 -17.45 11.40 10.85
N GLU A 119 -16.79 10.27 11.05
CA GLU A 119 -17.12 9.31 12.14
C GLU A 119 -17.15 9.98 13.52
N GLN A 120 -16.34 11.05 13.69
CA GLN A 120 -16.25 11.82 14.93
C GLN A 120 -17.14 13.09 14.91
N GLY A 121 -18.05 13.22 13.94
CA GLY A 121 -19.05 14.26 13.88
C GLY A 121 -18.61 15.58 13.24
N ALA A 122 -17.43 15.65 12.61
CA ALA A 122 -16.99 16.83 11.88
C ALA A 122 -17.59 16.90 10.47
N ARG A 123 -17.68 18.12 9.92
CA ARG A 123 -17.93 18.37 8.49
C ARG A 123 -16.60 18.54 7.77
N VAL A 124 -16.50 18.00 6.56
CA VAL A 124 -15.27 18.02 5.77
C VAL A 124 -15.49 18.72 4.44
N THR A 125 -14.59 19.64 4.08
CA THR A 125 -14.41 20.12 2.70
C THR A 125 -13.11 19.54 2.16
N LEU A 126 -13.22 18.61 1.21
CA LEU A 126 -12.09 18.00 0.54
C LEU A 126 -11.82 18.76 -0.76
N ILE A 127 -10.57 19.17 -1.00
CA ILE A 127 -10.16 19.97 -2.15
C ILE A 127 -9.17 19.16 -2.98
N GLU A 128 -9.50 18.86 -4.24
CA GLU A 128 -8.66 18.09 -5.15
C GLU A 128 -8.40 18.84 -6.45
N ARG A 129 -7.12 19.00 -6.78
CA ARG A 129 -6.70 19.67 -8.02
C ARG A 129 -6.61 18.75 -9.24
N GLY A 130 -6.63 17.45 -9.04
CA GLY A 130 -6.47 16.44 -10.09
C GLY A 130 -7.57 15.39 -10.06
N THR A 131 -7.18 14.16 -10.27
CA THR A 131 -8.08 13.01 -10.24
C THR A 131 -8.25 12.51 -8.81
N ILE A 132 -9.49 12.33 -8.37
CA ILE A 132 -9.81 11.73 -7.05
C ILE A 132 -9.07 10.41 -6.85
N GLY A 133 -8.59 10.17 -5.61
CA GLY A 133 -7.88 8.93 -5.24
C GLY A 133 -6.37 9.06 -5.17
N GLY A 134 -5.81 10.17 -5.67
CA GLY A 134 -4.37 10.46 -5.59
C GLY A 134 -3.49 9.49 -6.38
N THR A 135 -2.20 9.43 -6.04
CA THR A 135 -1.18 8.68 -6.79
C THR A 135 -1.40 7.18 -6.79
N CYS A 136 -1.66 6.57 -5.63
CA CYS A 136 -1.62 5.11 -5.47
C CYS A 136 -2.59 4.38 -6.39
N VAL A 137 -3.86 4.77 -6.43
CA VAL A 137 -4.85 4.10 -7.27
C VAL A 137 -4.73 4.48 -8.73
N ASN A 138 -4.42 5.75 -9.05
CA ASN A 138 -4.48 6.24 -10.43
C ASN A 138 -3.22 5.97 -11.26
N VAL A 139 -2.04 6.24 -10.68
CA VAL A 139 -0.76 6.28 -11.42
C VAL A 139 0.41 5.64 -10.64
N GLY A 140 0.13 4.93 -9.56
CA GLY A 140 1.14 4.37 -8.66
C GLY A 140 0.98 2.87 -8.42
N CYS A 141 0.66 2.51 -7.18
CA CYS A 141 0.66 1.12 -6.71
C CYS A 141 -0.24 0.19 -7.53
N VAL A 142 -1.48 0.60 -7.82
CA VAL A 142 -2.44 -0.26 -8.51
C VAL A 142 -1.98 -0.56 -9.94
N PRO A 143 -1.75 0.42 -10.82
CA PRO A 143 -1.33 0.13 -12.18
C PRO A 143 0.04 -0.55 -12.25
N SER A 144 1.00 -0.21 -11.37
CA SER A 144 2.31 -0.86 -11.36
C SER A 144 2.24 -2.33 -10.97
N LYS A 145 1.44 -2.71 -9.95
CA LYS A 145 1.31 -4.11 -9.53
C LYS A 145 0.55 -4.95 -10.54
N ILE A 146 -0.38 -4.36 -11.29
CA ILE A 146 -1.03 -5.04 -12.43
C ILE A 146 0.01 -5.32 -13.54
N MET A 147 0.83 -4.32 -13.91
CA MET A 147 1.88 -4.48 -14.92
C MET A 147 2.93 -5.50 -14.49
N ILE A 148 3.42 -5.42 -13.24
CA ILE A 148 4.41 -6.35 -12.67
C ILE A 148 3.86 -7.79 -12.69
N ARG A 149 2.59 -7.98 -12.31
CA ARG A 149 1.95 -9.30 -12.35
C ARG A 149 1.84 -9.85 -13.77
N ALA A 150 1.46 -9.02 -14.73
CA ALA A 150 1.41 -9.42 -16.15
C ALA A 150 2.81 -9.78 -16.67
N ALA A 151 3.83 -8.99 -16.34
CA ALA A 151 5.22 -9.24 -16.70
C ALA A 151 5.76 -10.55 -16.08
N HIS A 152 5.42 -10.83 -14.83
CA HIS A 152 5.76 -12.09 -14.18
C HIS A 152 5.12 -13.31 -14.87
N ILE A 153 3.85 -13.21 -15.24
CA ILE A 153 3.17 -14.27 -16.00
C ILE A 153 3.82 -14.48 -17.38
N ALA A 154 4.20 -13.39 -18.07
CA ALA A 154 4.90 -13.48 -19.34
C ALA A 154 6.26 -14.19 -19.19
N HIS A 155 7.00 -13.83 -18.14
CA HIS A 155 8.29 -14.45 -17.81
C HIS A 155 8.16 -15.96 -17.56
N LEU A 156 7.23 -16.38 -16.71
CA LEU A 156 7.00 -17.80 -16.40
C LEU A 156 6.53 -18.63 -17.61
N ARG A 157 5.88 -18.00 -18.59
CA ARG A 157 5.52 -18.68 -19.84
C ARG A 157 6.72 -18.86 -20.77
N ALA A 158 7.64 -17.89 -20.76
CA ALA A 158 8.84 -17.92 -21.59
C ALA A 158 9.88 -18.92 -21.08
N ALA A 159 10.02 -19.01 -19.74
CA ALA A 159 10.93 -19.95 -19.08
C ALA A 159 10.45 -20.22 -17.65
N SER A 160 10.46 -21.49 -17.25
CA SER A 160 10.11 -21.90 -15.89
C SER A 160 10.99 -23.05 -15.43
N PRO A 161 11.12 -23.33 -14.13
CA PRO A 161 11.86 -24.47 -13.65
C PRO A 161 11.25 -25.83 -14.01
N PHE A 162 10.06 -25.83 -14.61
CA PHE A 162 9.30 -27.03 -15.00
C PHE A 162 9.25 -27.27 -16.51
N ASP A 163 10.14 -26.63 -17.28
CA ASP A 163 10.11 -26.69 -18.76
C ASP A 163 10.38 -28.10 -19.34
N GLU A 164 10.97 -29.01 -18.56
CA GLU A 164 11.08 -30.41 -18.94
C GLU A 164 9.72 -31.11 -19.09
N GLY A 165 8.73 -30.70 -18.29
CA GLY A 165 7.37 -31.27 -18.30
C GLY A 165 6.31 -30.34 -18.86
N ILE A 166 6.55 -29.03 -18.86
CA ILE A 166 5.64 -27.98 -19.34
C ILE A 166 6.38 -27.19 -20.42
N ALA A 167 6.01 -27.38 -21.68
CA ALA A 167 6.69 -26.72 -22.79
C ALA A 167 6.70 -25.19 -22.64
N ALA A 168 7.89 -24.59 -22.66
CA ALA A 168 8.06 -23.15 -22.68
C ALA A 168 7.50 -22.56 -23.98
N ALA A 169 6.86 -21.41 -23.90
CA ALA A 169 6.33 -20.68 -25.05
C ALA A 169 6.44 -19.17 -24.80
N THR A 170 7.35 -18.50 -25.50
CA THR A 170 7.45 -17.04 -25.44
C THR A 170 6.13 -16.40 -25.86
N PRO A 171 5.41 -15.70 -24.97
CA PRO A 171 4.11 -15.15 -25.31
C PRO A 171 4.26 -13.91 -26.18
N ALA A 172 3.35 -13.72 -27.14
CA ALA A 172 3.20 -12.44 -27.82
C ALA A 172 2.60 -11.42 -26.84
N ILE A 173 3.27 -10.30 -26.66
CA ILE A 173 2.83 -9.24 -25.75
C ILE A 173 2.03 -8.18 -26.52
N LEU A 174 0.74 -8.09 -26.23
CA LEU A 174 -0.16 -7.06 -26.76
C LEU A 174 -0.32 -5.94 -25.73
N ARG A 175 0.67 -5.05 -25.65
CA ARG A 175 0.77 -4.03 -24.58
C ARG A 175 -0.48 -3.16 -24.50
N GLU A 176 -1.07 -2.77 -25.62
CA GLU A 176 -2.29 -1.97 -25.66
C GLU A 176 -3.47 -2.66 -24.95
N ARG A 177 -3.63 -3.99 -25.11
CA ARG A 177 -4.67 -4.75 -24.42
C ARG A 177 -4.39 -4.88 -22.90
N LEU A 178 -3.13 -5.08 -22.54
CA LEU A 178 -2.73 -5.08 -21.11
C LEU A 178 -2.97 -3.73 -20.47
N LEU A 179 -2.70 -2.63 -21.19
CA LEU A 179 -2.97 -1.29 -20.72
C LEU A 179 -4.48 -1.04 -20.54
N ALA A 180 -5.31 -1.43 -21.49
CA ALA A 180 -6.76 -1.30 -21.39
C ALA A 180 -7.31 -2.08 -20.18
N GLN A 181 -6.82 -3.29 -19.93
CA GLN A 181 -7.19 -4.09 -18.74
C GLN A 181 -6.73 -3.42 -17.44
N GLN A 182 -5.53 -2.85 -17.42
CA GLN A 182 -4.98 -2.09 -16.30
C GLN A 182 -5.85 -0.85 -16.00
N GLN A 183 -6.18 -0.07 -17.01
CA GLN A 183 -6.99 1.16 -16.88
C GLN A 183 -8.41 0.85 -16.38
N ALA A 184 -9.06 -0.18 -16.93
CA ALA A 184 -10.39 -0.60 -16.49
C ALA A 184 -10.39 -0.97 -14.98
N ARG A 185 -9.36 -1.66 -14.49
CA ARG A 185 -9.24 -1.99 -13.06
C ARG A 185 -8.97 -0.76 -12.20
N VAL A 186 -8.15 0.18 -12.67
CA VAL A 186 -7.89 1.45 -11.98
C VAL A 186 -9.19 2.26 -11.85
N GLU A 187 -9.96 2.39 -12.93
CA GLU A 187 -11.25 3.11 -12.95
C GLU A 187 -12.27 2.47 -12.00
N GLU A 188 -12.40 1.15 -12.05
CA GLU A 188 -13.28 0.40 -11.15
C GLU A 188 -12.94 0.64 -9.67
N LEU A 189 -11.65 0.56 -9.32
CA LEU A 189 -11.20 0.76 -7.94
C LEU A 189 -11.36 2.21 -7.51
N ARG A 190 -11.03 3.19 -8.38
CA ARG A 190 -11.22 4.59 -8.09
C ARG A 190 -12.70 4.90 -7.82
N HIS A 191 -13.58 4.47 -8.72
CA HIS A 191 -15.01 4.69 -8.56
C HIS A 191 -15.55 4.03 -7.29
N ALA A 192 -15.27 2.74 -7.08
CA ALA A 192 -15.83 1.98 -5.95
C ALA A 192 -15.26 2.37 -4.58
N LYS A 193 -13.98 2.79 -4.51
CA LYS A 193 -13.26 2.98 -3.25
C LYS A 193 -13.00 4.44 -2.89
N TYR A 194 -13.28 5.37 -3.80
CA TYR A 194 -13.09 6.80 -3.57
C TYR A 194 -14.35 7.60 -3.97
N GLU A 195 -14.70 7.65 -5.24
CA GLU A 195 -15.77 8.51 -5.74
C GLU A 195 -17.13 8.17 -5.11
N SER A 196 -17.57 6.91 -5.19
CA SER A 196 -18.86 6.49 -4.59
C SER A 196 -18.92 6.68 -3.07
N ILE A 197 -17.79 6.59 -2.38
CA ILE A 197 -17.73 6.82 -0.92
C ILE A 197 -17.90 8.31 -0.61
N LEU A 198 -17.26 9.19 -1.39
CA LEU A 198 -17.40 10.64 -1.23
C LEU A 198 -18.81 11.10 -1.57
N ASP A 199 -19.38 10.66 -2.69
CA ASP A 199 -20.72 10.99 -3.15
C ASP A 199 -21.81 10.50 -2.18
N GLY A 200 -21.59 9.35 -1.56
CA GLY A 200 -22.50 8.76 -0.57
C GLY A 200 -22.44 9.40 0.81
N ASN A 201 -21.54 10.36 1.06
CA ASN A 201 -21.36 10.95 2.39
C ASN A 201 -21.75 12.43 2.44
N PRO A 202 -22.94 12.77 2.97
CA PRO A 202 -23.44 14.16 2.98
C PRO A 202 -22.61 15.12 3.87
N SER A 203 -21.76 14.60 4.74
CA SER A 203 -20.87 15.39 5.59
C SER A 203 -19.53 15.74 4.92
N ILE A 204 -19.29 15.24 3.70
CA ILE A 204 -18.13 15.56 2.90
C ILE A 204 -18.54 16.32 1.66
N SER A 205 -18.06 17.55 1.49
CA SER A 205 -18.16 18.29 0.22
C SER A 205 -16.84 18.28 -0.52
N VAL A 206 -16.89 17.98 -1.82
CA VAL A 206 -15.72 17.96 -2.69
C VAL A 206 -15.67 19.23 -3.52
N LEU A 207 -14.50 19.89 -3.52
CA LEU A 207 -14.20 21.03 -4.39
C LEU A 207 -13.09 20.64 -5.37
N HIS A 208 -13.36 20.78 -6.65
CA HIS A 208 -12.34 20.58 -7.69
C HIS A 208 -11.62 21.89 -7.96
N GLY A 209 -10.34 21.96 -7.54
CA GLY A 209 -9.53 23.16 -7.67
C GLY A 209 -8.20 23.10 -6.92
N GLU A 210 -7.39 24.13 -7.07
CA GLU A 210 -6.08 24.26 -6.43
C GLU A 210 -6.17 25.17 -5.21
N ALA A 211 -5.81 24.64 -4.03
CA ALA A 211 -5.86 25.36 -2.77
C ALA A 211 -4.53 26.04 -2.45
N ARG A 212 -4.61 27.25 -1.85
CA ARG A 212 -3.48 27.93 -1.20
C ARG A 212 -3.93 28.59 0.09
N PHE A 213 -3.07 28.70 1.08
CA PHE A 213 -3.38 29.40 2.31
C PHE A 213 -3.42 30.92 2.07
N ARG A 214 -4.47 31.56 2.57
CA ARG A 214 -4.50 33.01 2.78
C ARG A 214 -3.94 33.37 4.16
N ASP A 215 -4.30 32.58 5.14
CA ASP A 215 -3.89 32.70 6.54
C ASP A 215 -4.06 31.32 7.26
N GLY A 216 -3.85 31.29 8.59
CA GLY A 216 -3.96 30.07 9.41
C GLY A 216 -5.38 29.50 9.56
N HIS A 217 -6.41 30.13 8.97
CA HIS A 217 -7.83 29.72 9.10
C HIS A 217 -8.60 29.74 7.78
N THR A 218 -7.98 30.17 6.67
CA THR A 218 -8.66 30.35 5.39
C THR A 218 -7.81 29.87 4.23
N LEU A 219 -8.43 29.08 3.37
CA LEU A 219 -7.91 28.70 2.07
C LEU A 219 -8.57 29.54 0.97
N ILE A 220 -7.82 29.86 -0.07
CA ILE A 220 -8.33 30.29 -1.37
C ILE A 220 -8.21 29.09 -2.30
N VAL A 221 -9.31 28.71 -2.92
CA VAL A 221 -9.38 27.61 -3.90
C VAL A 221 -9.65 28.20 -5.27
N GLN A 222 -8.68 28.06 -6.18
CA GLN A 222 -8.86 28.34 -7.61
C GLN A 222 -9.65 27.19 -8.22
N LEU A 223 -10.92 27.42 -8.57
CA LEU A 223 -11.80 26.38 -9.09
C LEU A 223 -11.49 26.03 -10.55
N HIS A 224 -11.66 24.77 -10.93
CA HIS A 224 -11.47 24.32 -12.32
C HIS A 224 -12.48 24.93 -13.28
N GLU A 225 -13.70 25.19 -12.82
CA GLU A 225 -14.78 25.86 -13.57
C GLU A 225 -14.57 27.38 -13.67
N GLY A 226 -13.52 27.90 -13.06
CA GLY A 226 -13.16 29.31 -13.01
C GLY A 226 -13.59 30.01 -11.72
N GLY A 227 -12.93 31.13 -11.45
CA GLY A 227 -13.14 31.91 -10.22
C GLY A 227 -12.39 31.35 -9.02
N GLU A 228 -12.47 32.10 -7.91
CA GLU A 228 -11.89 31.73 -6.63
C GLU A 228 -13.00 31.53 -5.58
N ARG A 229 -12.78 30.58 -4.67
CA ARG A 229 -13.66 30.34 -3.53
C ARG A 229 -12.87 30.37 -2.23
N GLU A 230 -13.33 31.12 -1.26
CA GLU A 230 -12.81 31.11 0.08
C GLU A 230 -13.39 29.92 0.88
N VAL A 231 -12.53 29.19 1.59
CA VAL A 231 -12.89 28.11 2.48
C VAL A 231 -12.32 28.42 3.86
N ALA A 232 -13.17 28.87 4.77
CA ALA A 232 -12.82 29.01 6.17
C ALA A 232 -12.84 27.64 6.86
N PHE A 233 -11.96 27.38 7.78
CA PHE A 233 -11.84 26.12 8.51
C PHE A 233 -11.45 26.30 9.99
N ASP A 234 -11.86 25.37 10.83
CA ASP A 234 -11.39 25.26 12.20
C ASP A 234 -10.09 24.48 12.28
N ARG A 235 -9.93 23.46 11.43
CA ARG A 235 -8.74 22.63 11.28
C ARG A 235 -8.48 22.35 9.79
N CYS A 236 -7.22 22.20 9.43
CA CYS A 236 -6.82 21.86 8.07
C CYS A 236 -5.86 20.68 8.06
N LEU A 237 -6.07 19.73 7.14
CA LEU A 237 -5.12 18.67 6.81
C LEU A 237 -4.50 18.90 5.44
N ILE A 238 -3.18 18.99 5.38
CA ILE A 238 -2.42 18.98 4.13
C ILE A 238 -2.06 17.53 3.80
N ALA A 239 -2.59 17.01 2.69
CA ALA A 239 -2.38 15.65 2.22
C ALA A 239 -2.12 15.62 0.69
N THR A 240 -1.31 16.57 0.23
CA THR A 240 -1.03 16.83 -1.19
C THR A 240 -0.06 15.85 -1.84
N GLY A 241 0.54 14.96 -1.05
CA GLY A 241 1.45 13.93 -1.55
C GLY A 241 2.75 14.47 -2.14
N ALA A 242 3.32 13.71 -3.06
CA ALA A 242 4.57 14.04 -3.74
C ALA A 242 4.50 13.70 -5.24
N SER A 243 5.37 14.33 -6.03
CA SER A 243 5.54 14.10 -7.47
C SER A 243 6.92 13.52 -7.77
N PRO A 244 7.15 12.86 -8.93
CA PRO A 244 8.47 12.39 -9.31
C PRO A 244 9.52 13.50 -9.28
N ALA A 245 10.67 13.21 -8.69
CA ALA A 245 11.81 14.12 -8.64
C ALA A 245 12.63 14.02 -9.92
N ILE A 246 12.88 15.15 -10.58
CA ILE A 246 13.68 15.22 -11.81
C ILE A 246 15.06 15.78 -11.47
N PRO A 247 16.13 14.99 -11.65
CA PRO A 247 17.47 15.42 -11.32
C PRO A 247 17.95 16.53 -12.29
N PRO A 248 18.85 17.42 -11.86
CA PRO A 248 19.35 18.52 -12.68
C PRO A 248 20.47 18.05 -13.65
N ILE A 249 20.15 17.07 -14.50
CA ILE A 249 21.04 16.57 -15.54
C ILE A 249 20.92 17.49 -16.75
N VAL A 250 22.06 17.90 -17.34
CA VAL A 250 22.10 18.79 -18.50
C VAL A 250 21.31 18.17 -19.66
N GLY A 251 20.40 18.96 -20.24
CA GLY A 251 19.55 18.57 -21.37
C GLY A 251 18.35 17.69 -21.04
N LEU A 252 18.29 17.04 -19.87
CA LEU A 252 17.22 16.11 -19.53
C LEU A 252 15.83 16.74 -19.64
N LYS A 253 15.63 17.95 -19.14
CA LYS A 253 14.31 18.60 -19.11
C LYS A 253 13.74 18.89 -20.51
N ASP A 254 14.60 18.96 -21.51
CA ASP A 254 14.23 19.26 -22.90
C ASP A 254 13.96 17.99 -23.71
N THR A 255 13.92 16.83 -23.06
CA THR A 255 13.68 15.53 -23.70
C THR A 255 12.34 14.93 -23.29
N PRO A 256 11.74 14.03 -24.08
CA PRO A 256 10.49 13.35 -23.76
C PRO A 256 10.70 12.13 -22.83
N TYR A 257 11.45 12.32 -21.74
CA TYR A 257 11.67 11.26 -20.76
C TYR A 257 10.36 10.82 -20.09
N TRP A 258 10.33 9.62 -19.60
CA TRP A 258 9.25 9.09 -18.79
C TRP A 258 9.56 9.23 -17.30
N THR A 259 8.55 9.55 -16.51
CA THR A 259 8.45 9.15 -15.11
C THR A 259 7.69 7.84 -15.00
N SER A 260 7.42 7.38 -13.77
CA SER A 260 6.56 6.21 -13.57
C SER A 260 5.16 6.40 -14.15
N THR A 261 4.66 7.62 -14.22
CA THR A 261 3.32 7.93 -14.77
C THR A 261 3.26 7.64 -16.27
N GLU A 262 4.18 8.19 -17.05
CA GLU A 262 4.23 7.97 -18.50
C GLU A 262 4.57 6.51 -18.83
N ALA A 263 5.47 5.88 -18.07
CA ALA A 263 5.84 4.49 -18.25
C ALA A 263 4.64 3.54 -18.06
N LEU A 264 3.83 3.76 -17.03
CA LEU A 264 2.63 2.97 -16.75
C LEU A 264 1.48 3.25 -17.73
N ALA A 265 1.41 4.47 -18.28
CA ALA A 265 0.42 4.89 -19.27
C ALA A 265 0.81 4.56 -20.72
N SER A 266 2.06 4.16 -20.97
CA SER A 266 2.54 3.84 -22.33
C SER A 266 1.84 2.60 -22.89
N ASN A 267 1.40 2.68 -24.13
CA ASN A 267 0.86 1.56 -24.91
C ASN A 267 1.94 0.78 -25.68
N THR A 268 3.21 1.16 -25.55
CA THR A 268 4.35 0.54 -26.24
C THR A 268 5.32 -0.07 -25.23
N ILE A 269 6.05 -1.09 -25.68
CA ILE A 269 7.22 -1.65 -25.02
C ILE A 269 8.43 -1.22 -25.83
N PRO A 270 9.34 -0.37 -25.30
CA PRO A 270 10.53 0.04 -26.04
C PRO A 270 11.46 -1.14 -26.24
N GLU A 271 12.19 -1.16 -27.33
CA GLU A 271 13.23 -2.16 -27.55
C GLU A 271 14.37 -1.99 -26.53
N ARG A 272 14.84 -0.72 -26.35
CA ARG A 272 15.89 -0.37 -25.38
C ARG A 272 15.35 0.67 -24.39
N LEU A 273 15.43 0.34 -23.11
CA LEU A 273 15.01 1.21 -22.02
C LEU A 273 16.20 1.54 -21.10
N ALA A 274 16.57 2.82 -21.02
CA ALA A 274 17.47 3.30 -19.99
C ALA A 274 16.68 3.74 -18.75
N VAL A 275 17.16 3.40 -17.55
CA VAL A 275 16.54 3.75 -16.27
C VAL A 275 17.53 4.50 -15.41
N ILE A 276 17.23 5.73 -15.05
CA ILE A 276 18.00 6.51 -14.06
C ILE A 276 17.33 6.37 -12.70
N GLY A 277 18.01 5.66 -11.79
CA GLY A 277 17.53 5.38 -10.43
C GLY A 277 17.86 3.97 -9.96
N SER A 278 17.82 3.74 -8.66
CA SER A 278 18.28 2.47 -8.06
C SER A 278 17.44 2.00 -6.87
N SER A 279 16.27 2.57 -6.67
CA SER A 279 15.36 2.20 -5.59
C SER A 279 13.99 1.73 -6.13
N VAL A 280 13.01 1.56 -5.29
CA VAL A 280 11.74 0.85 -5.50
C VAL A 280 11.15 1.00 -6.91
N VAL A 281 10.84 2.20 -7.34
CA VAL A 281 10.15 2.45 -8.63
C VAL A 281 11.06 2.06 -9.82
N ALA A 282 12.35 2.37 -9.73
CA ALA A 282 13.33 2.05 -10.77
C ALA A 282 13.41 0.54 -11.00
N VAL A 283 13.63 -0.24 -9.93
CA VAL A 283 13.85 -1.69 -10.03
C VAL A 283 12.57 -2.45 -10.41
N GLU A 284 11.42 -2.06 -9.85
CA GLU A 284 10.14 -2.67 -10.19
C GLU A 284 9.80 -2.51 -11.67
N LEU A 285 9.90 -1.29 -12.21
CA LEU A 285 9.58 -1.02 -13.60
C LEU A 285 10.66 -1.55 -14.55
N ALA A 286 11.94 -1.49 -14.19
CA ALA A 286 13.03 -2.09 -14.96
C ALA A 286 12.79 -3.58 -15.20
N GLN A 287 12.53 -4.36 -14.13
CA GLN A 287 12.27 -5.79 -14.26
C GLN A 287 10.97 -6.06 -15.03
N ALA A 288 9.92 -5.27 -14.80
CA ALA A 288 8.66 -5.43 -15.52
C ALA A 288 8.83 -5.22 -17.04
N PHE A 289 9.52 -4.16 -17.47
CA PHE A 289 9.79 -3.92 -18.88
C PHE A 289 10.73 -4.96 -19.50
N ALA A 290 11.77 -5.40 -18.79
CA ALA A 290 12.65 -6.46 -19.25
C ALA A 290 11.87 -7.76 -19.53
N ARG A 291 11.01 -8.16 -18.62
CA ARG A 291 10.16 -9.36 -18.75
C ARG A 291 9.06 -9.23 -19.80
N LEU A 292 8.73 -8.01 -20.21
CA LEU A 292 7.83 -7.74 -21.34
C LEU A 292 8.57 -7.64 -22.68
N GLY A 293 9.91 -7.70 -22.69
CA GLY A 293 10.72 -7.80 -23.90
C GLY A 293 11.69 -6.64 -24.17
N SER A 294 11.80 -5.65 -23.27
CA SER A 294 12.80 -4.58 -23.40
C SER A 294 14.20 -5.03 -23.01
N GLN A 295 15.22 -4.56 -23.73
CA GLN A 295 16.61 -4.53 -23.24
C GLN A 295 16.74 -3.37 -22.25
N VAL A 296 17.01 -3.68 -21.00
CA VAL A 296 16.99 -2.67 -19.94
C VAL A 296 18.40 -2.45 -19.38
N THR A 297 18.80 -1.16 -19.30
CA THR A 297 20.02 -0.73 -18.62
C THR A 297 19.67 0.22 -17.47
N ILE A 298 20.07 -0.11 -16.25
CA ILE A 298 19.89 0.70 -15.04
C ILE A 298 21.16 1.47 -14.72
N LEU A 299 21.06 2.80 -14.59
CA LEU A 299 22.13 3.66 -14.10
C LEU A 299 21.89 3.91 -12.61
N ALA A 300 22.69 3.28 -11.76
CA ALA A 300 22.67 3.44 -10.33
C ALA A 300 23.81 4.36 -9.87
N ARG A 301 23.50 5.49 -9.24
CA ARG A 301 24.51 6.43 -8.71
C ARG A 301 25.44 5.78 -7.70
N SER A 302 24.94 4.81 -6.94
CA SER A 302 25.66 3.93 -6.03
C SER A 302 25.37 2.48 -6.44
N THR A 303 24.92 1.64 -5.53
CA THR A 303 24.38 0.29 -5.79
C THR A 303 22.86 0.32 -5.84
N LEU A 304 22.23 -0.77 -6.26
CA LEU A 304 20.80 -0.96 -6.05
C LEU A 304 20.53 -0.98 -4.54
N PHE A 305 19.40 -0.37 -4.11
CA PHE A 305 19.00 -0.34 -2.71
C PHE A 305 20.06 0.19 -1.73
N PHE A 306 20.87 1.16 -2.14
CA PHE A 306 22.01 1.69 -1.37
C PHE A 306 21.69 2.19 0.06
N ARG A 307 20.42 2.31 0.42
CA ARG A 307 19.94 2.70 1.77
C ARG A 307 19.54 1.51 2.64
N GLU A 308 19.42 0.34 2.02
CA GLU A 308 19.04 -0.90 2.69
C GLU A 308 20.30 -1.70 3.10
N ASP A 309 20.11 -2.86 3.71
CA ASP A 309 21.21 -3.81 3.96
C ASP A 309 21.91 -4.15 2.62
N PRO A 310 23.25 -4.05 2.53
CA PRO A 310 24.00 -4.30 1.30
C PRO A 310 23.69 -5.64 0.63
N ALA A 311 23.40 -6.68 1.43
CA ALA A 311 23.06 -8.01 0.91
C ALA A 311 21.80 -7.99 0.02
N ILE A 312 20.87 -7.04 0.24
CA ILE A 312 19.68 -6.85 -0.59
C ILE A 312 20.10 -6.38 -2.00
N GLY A 313 20.93 -5.33 -2.05
CA GLY A 313 21.42 -4.78 -3.32
C GLY A 313 22.18 -5.82 -4.14
N ASP A 314 23.06 -6.59 -3.49
CA ASP A 314 23.85 -7.65 -4.12
C ASP A 314 22.97 -8.78 -4.66
N ALA A 315 22.00 -9.25 -3.88
CA ALA A 315 21.10 -10.32 -4.28
C ALA A 315 20.23 -9.89 -5.50
N VAL A 316 19.62 -8.70 -5.44
CA VAL A 316 18.78 -8.19 -6.56
C VAL A 316 19.64 -7.93 -7.80
N THR A 317 20.83 -7.36 -7.66
CA THR A 317 21.75 -7.13 -8.79
C THR A 317 22.11 -8.45 -9.46
N THR A 318 22.39 -9.50 -8.69
CA THR A 318 22.70 -10.83 -9.20
C THR A 318 21.53 -11.40 -10.02
N VAL A 319 20.30 -11.31 -9.49
CA VAL A 319 19.10 -11.76 -10.18
C VAL A 319 18.87 -10.96 -11.48
N PHE A 320 18.98 -9.65 -11.42
CA PHE A 320 18.75 -8.79 -12.58
C PHE A 320 19.73 -9.07 -13.72
N ARG A 321 21.02 -9.23 -13.38
CA ARG A 321 22.03 -9.60 -14.38
C ARG A 321 21.77 -10.99 -14.98
N ALA A 322 21.31 -11.94 -14.17
CA ALA A 322 20.91 -13.27 -14.65
C ALA A 322 19.69 -13.23 -15.59
N GLU A 323 18.78 -12.28 -15.39
CA GLU A 323 17.64 -12.01 -16.29
C GLU A 323 18.01 -11.13 -17.51
N GLY A 324 19.29 -10.76 -17.68
CA GLY A 324 19.76 -9.95 -18.81
C GLY A 324 19.57 -8.45 -18.66
N ILE A 325 19.23 -7.97 -17.47
CA ILE A 325 19.17 -6.53 -17.15
C ILE A 325 20.61 -6.05 -16.85
N GLU A 326 21.06 -5.06 -17.61
CA GLU A 326 22.35 -4.42 -17.34
C GLU A 326 22.23 -3.47 -16.15
N VAL A 327 23.05 -3.69 -15.12
CA VAL A 327 23.12 -2.82 -13.94
C VAL A 327 24.50 -2.16 -13.91
N LEU A 328 24.52 -0.85 -14.14
CA LEU A 328 25.69 0.02 -14.11
C LEU A 328 25.78 0.71 -12.73
N ASP A 329 26.43 0.02 -11.79
CA ASP A 329 26.70 0.57 -10.45
C ASP A 329 27.65 1.76 -10.53
N HIS A 330 27.55 2.69 -9.57
CA HIS A 330 28.41 3.89 -9.47
C HIS A 330 28.45 4.71 -10.77
N THR A 331 27.33 4.73 -11.50
CA THR A 331 27.23 5.37 -12.82
C THR A 331 26.12 6.41 -12.83
N GLN A 332 26.45 7.60 -13.29
CA GLN A 332 25.51 8.72 -13.48
C GLN A 332 25.62 9.24 -14.90
N ALA A 333 24.48 9.68 -15.44
CA ALA A 333 24.49 10.49 -16.65
C ALA A 333 24.86 11.93 -16.30
N SER A 334 25.88 12.48 -16.98
CA SER A 334 26.25 13.89 -16.89
C SER A 334 25.45 14.78 -17.84
N GLN A 335 25.00 14.21 -18.95
CA GLN A 335 24.20 14.87 -19.97
C GLN A 335 23.22 13.88 -20.58
N VAL A 336 22.05 14.37 -21.00
CA VAL A 336 21.05 13.64 -21.78
C VAL A 336 20.68 14.47 -22.99
N ALA A 337 20.67 13.86 -24.16
CA ALA A 337 20.17 14.43 -25.41
C ALA A 337 19.10 13.51 -26.00
N TYR A 338 18.24 14.08 -26.85
CA TYR A 338 17.26 13.31 -27.61
C TYR A 338 17.32 13.77 -29.07
N THR A 339 17.75 12.88 -29.94
CA THR A 339 17.96 13.16 -31.36
C THR A 339 17.49 11.98 -32.20
N ASP A 340 16.79 12.22 -33.29
CA ASP A 340 16.30 11.22 -34.23
C ASP A 340 15.50 10.08 -33.59
N GLY A 341 14.75 10.38 -32.51
CA GLY A 341 13.92 9.39 -31.83
C GLY A 341 14.66 8.58 -30.76
N GLU A 342 15.93 8.85 -30.50
CA GLU A 342 16.82 8.12 -29.59
C GLU A 342 17.33 9.03 -28.46
N PHE A 343 17.38 8.47 -27.25
CA PHE A 343 18.06 9.09 -26.11
C PHE A 343 19.54 8.74 -26.14
N ILE A 344 20.38 9.73 -25.91
CA ILE A 344 21.84 9.60 -25.80
C ILE A 344 22.22 10.10 -24.41
N LEU A 345 22.71 9.20 -23.55
CA LEU A 345 23.15 9.51 -22.20
C LEU A 345 24.67 9.48 -22.15
N THR A 346 25.31 10.60 -21.85
CA THR A 346 26.76 10.68 -21.62
C THR A 346 27.06 10.26 -20.18
N THR A 347 27.90 9.27 -20.00
CA THR A 347 28.32 8.73 -18.70
C THR A 347 29.84 8.66 -18.58
N GLY A 348 30.34 8.46 -17.37
CA GLY A 348 31.77 8.19 -17.16
C GLY A 348 32.28 6.89 -17.80
N ARG A 349 31.36 6.03 -18.28
CA ARG A 349 31.69 4.76 -18.97
C ARG A 349 31.51 4.84 -20.50
N GLY A 350 31.17 6.01 -21.04
CA GLY A 350 30.87 6.24 -22.45
C GLY A 350 29.41 6.62 -22.67
N GLU A 351 28.99 6.60 -23.93
CA GLU A 351 27.61 6.90 -24.33
C GLU A 351 26.72 5.66 -24.22
N LEU A 352 25.52 5.84 -23.63
CA LEU A 352 24.45 4.87 -23.62
C LEU A 352 23.31 5.37 -24.51
N ARG A 353 22.79 4.52 -25.39
CA ARG A 353 21.69 4.83 -26.31
C ARG A 353 20.45 4.01 -25.96
N ALA A 354 19.27 4.65 -25.99
CA ALA A 354 18.01 4.02 -25.66
C ALA A 354 16.82 4.66 -26.40
N ASP A 355 15.78 3.89 -26.67
CA ASP A 355 14.57 4.41 -27.33
C ASP A 355 13.67 5.16 -26.36
N ARG A 356 13.77 4.81 -25.06
CA ARG A 356 13.07 5.50 -23.97
C ARG A 356 13.99 5.63 -22.76
N LEU A 357 13.72 6.68 -22.00
CA LEU A 357 14.41 6.98 -20.74
C LEU A 357 13.40 7.08 -19.61
N LEU A 358 13.52 6.22 -18.60
CA LEU A 358 12.76 6.28 -17.35
C LEU A 358 13.58 7.00 -16.27
N VAL A 359 13.03 8.07 -15.71
CA VAL A 359 13.61 8.81 -14.58
C VAL A 359 12.87 8.45 -13.31
N ALA A 360 13.54 7.72 -12.41
CA ALA A 360 12.98 7.20 -11.15
C ALA A 360 13.93 7.47 -9.97
N THR A 361 14.28 8.74 -9.76
CA THR A 361 15.31 9.21 -8.81
C THR A 361 14.75 9.67 -7.46
N GLY A 362 13.51 9.36 -7.17
CA GLY A 362 12.80 9.73 -5.93
C GLY A 362 11.61 10.63 -6.19
N ARG A 363 11.10 11.26 -5.12
CA ARG A 363 9.90 12.10 -5.17
C ARG A 363 10.13 13.42 -4.42
N THR A 364 9.43 14.46 -4.84
CA THR A 364 9.46 15.80 -4.22
C THR A 364 8.09 16.11 -3.65
N PRO A 365 7.99 16.58 -2.39
CA PRO A 365 6.73 16.97 -1.77
C PRO A 365 5.98 18.06 -2.55
N ASN A 366 4.66 17.94 -2.66
CA ASN A 366 3.80 18.92 -3.34
C ASN A 366 3.39 20.04 -2.38
N THR A 367 4.32 20.91 -2.00
CA THR A 367 4.13 21.94 -0.97
C THR A 367 4.28 23.36 -1.50
N ARG A 368 4.99 23.56 -2.61
CA ARG A 368 5.42 24.90 -3.10
C ARG A 368 4.26 25.84 -3.45
N ALA A 369 3.16 25.31 -4.01
CA ALA A 369 2.01 26.11 -4.45
C ALA A 369 1.05 26.47 -3.31
N LEU A 370 1.25 25.94 -2.10
CA LEU A 370 0.30 26.06 -0.99
C LEU A 370 0.38 27.39 -0.22
N ASN A 371 1.40 28.22 -0.44
CA ASN A 371 1.64 29.44 0.35
C ASN A 371 1.72 29.18 1.86
N LEU A 372 2.50 28.16 2.25
CA LEU A 372 2.59 27.65 3.63
C LEU A 372 3.01 28.69 4.66
N GLU A 373 3.82 29.67 4.25
CA GLU A 373 4.30 30.78 5.10
C GLU A 373 3.13 31.60 5.66
N ALA A 374 2.07 31.82 4.87
CA ALA A 374 0.89 32.55 5.29
C ALA A 374 0.14 31.87 6.45
N ALA A 375 0.25 30.55 6.57
CA ALA A 375 -0.31 29.77 7.66
C ALA A 375 0.69 29.49 8.82
N GLY A 376 1.97 29.88 8.67
CA GLY A 376 3.01 29.59 9.63
C GLY A 376 3.47 28.12 9.66
N VAL A 377 3.31 27.38 8.55
CA VAL A 377 3.70 25.96 8.41
C VAL A 377 5.15 25.86 7.95
N ALA A 378 5.99 25.22 8.78
CA ALA A 378 7.40 25.01 8.48
C ALA A 378 7.64 23.81 7.57
N VAL A 379 8.65 23.94 6.69
CA VAL A 379 9.14 22.86 5.82
C VAL A 379 10.64 22.65 6.07
N ASN A 380 11.12 21.44 5.82
CA ASN A 380 12.55 21.11 5.84
C ASN A 380 13.27 21.53 4.54
N ALA A 381 14.57 21.29 4.45
CA ALA A 381 15.38 21.65 3.30
C ALA A 381 14.95 20.96 1.98
N GLN A 382 14.23 19.84 2.06
CA GLN A 382 13.68 19.11 0.92
C GLN A 382 12.27 19.60 0.54
N GLY A 383 11.71 20.55 1.29
CA GLY A 383 10.36 21.08 1.09
C GLY A 383 9.25 20.22 1.70
N ALA A 384 9.59 19.20 2.49
CA ALA A 384 8.62 18.41 3.22
C ALA A 384 8.13 19.15 4.47
N ILE A 385 6.83 19.04 4.77
CA ILE A 385 6.23 19.65 5.96
C ILE A 385 6.73 18.94 7.21
N VAL A 386 7.23 19.72 8.18
CA VAL A 386 7.70 19.20 9.46
C VAL A 386 6.50 18.93 10.36
N ILE A 387 6.40 17.71 10.89
CA ILE A 387 5.32 17.26 11.77
C ILE A 387 5.84 16.57 13.03
N ASP A 388 5.02 16.55 14.06
CA ASP A 388 5.23 15.69 15.24
C ASP A 388 4.63 14.29 15.02
N LYS A 389 4.75 13.40 16.01
CA LYS A 389 4.15 12.05 15.97
C LYS A 389 2.62 12.06 15.92
N GLY A 390 1.99 13.16 16.27
CA GLY A 390 0.54 13.41 16.19
C GLY A 390 0.10 14.06 14.89
N MET A 391 0.97 14.17 13.90
CA MET A 391 0.71 14.82 12.60
C MET A 391 0.49 16.34 12.70
N ARG A 392 0.82 16.99 13.83
CA ARG A 392 0.71 18.43 14.02
C ARG A 392 1.87 19.14 13.35
N THR A 393 1.59 20.22 12.64
CA THR A 393 2.62 21.11 12.07
C THR A 393 3.04 22.18 13.09
N SER A 394 3.90 23.10 12.67
CA SER A 394 4.23 24.30 13.45
C SER A 394 3.04 25.27 13.64
N ALA A 395 2.00 25.17 12.81
CA ALA A 395 0.78 25.97 12.92
C ALA A 395 -0.29 25.22 13.75
N PRO A 396 -0.90 25.85 14.77
CA PRO A 396 -1.74 25.15 15.78
C PRO A 396 -2.96 24.42 15.21
N ASN A 397 -3.51 24.89 14.08
CA ASN A 397 -4.74 24.36 13.49
C ASN A 397 -4.49 23.58 12.19
N VAL A 398 -3.22 23.41 11.81
CA VAL A 398 -2.83 22.77 10.56
C VAL A 398 -2.06 21.49 10.84
N TYR A 399 -2.51 20.43 10.20
CA TYR A 399 -1.93 19.09 10.26
C TYR A 399 -1.41 18.70 8.87
N ALA A 400 -0.51 17.73 8.81
CA ALA A 400 -0.07 17.18 7.52
C ALA A 400 0.14 15.67 7.62
N ALA A 401 -0.14 14.95 6.52
CA ALA A 401 0.02 13.50 6.46
C ALA A 401 0.34 12.99 5.05
N GLY A 402 1.10 11.90 4.98
CA GLY A 402 1.52 11.27 3.74
C GLY A 402 2.74 11.92 3.11
N ASP A 403 2.94 11.71 1.81
CA ASP A 403 4.19 12.00 1.09
C ASP A 403 4.57 13.50 1.01
N CYS A 404 3.69 14.41 1.43
CA CYS A 404 4.03 15.83 1.58
C CYS A 404 4.85 16.12 2.85
N THR A 405 5.03 15.13 3.72
CA THR A 405 5.84 15.17 4.95
C THR A 405 7.14 14.39 4.75
N ASP A 406 7.98 14.32 5.77
CA ASP A 406 9.23 13.53 5.80
C ASP A 406 9.02 12.05 6.17
N GLN A 407 7.77 11.60 6.30
CA GLN A 407 7.45 10.21 6.60
C GLN A 407 7.70 9.28 5.40
N PRO A 408 7.88 7.95 5.67
CA PRO A 408 8.01 6.96 4.60
C PRO A 408 6.86 7.00 3.60
N GLN A 409 7.20 7.05 2.31
CA GLN A 409 6.24 7.27 1.21
C GLN A 409 5.50 5.97 0.83
N PHE A 410 4.71 5.45 1.76
CA PHE A 410 3.83 4.29 1.55
C PHE A 410 2.37 4.66 1.81
N VAL A 411 1.46 4.14 0.99
CA VAL A 411 0.03 4.47 1.09
C VAL A 411 -0.58 4.07 2.43
N TYR A 412 -0.15 2.95 3.03
CA TYR A 412 -0.64 2.51 4.35
C TYR A 412 -0.09 3.39 5.50
N VAL A 413 1.13 3.93 5.37
CA VAL A 413 1.66 4.94 6.29
C VAL A 413 0.84 6.23 6.16
N ALA A 414 0.59 6.68 4.93
CA ALA A 414 -0.22 7.87 4.66
C ALA A 414 -1.64 7.72 5.24
N ALA A 415 -2.30 6.58 5.03
CA ALA A 415 -3.65 6.31 5.58
C ALA A 415 -3.65 6.27 7.11
N ALA A 416 -2.67 5.60 7.72
CA ALA A 416 -2.50 5.54 9.17
C ALA A 416 -2.24 6.94 9.78
N ALA A 417 -1.42 7.76 9.11
CA ALA A 417 -1.15 9.15 9.50
C ALA A 417 -2.42 10.00 9.38
N GLY A 418 -3.15 9.89 8.27
CA GLY A 418 -4.43 10.60 8.06
C GLY A 418 -5.47 10.30 9.14
N THR A 419 -5.62 9.01 9.50
CA THR A 419 -6.51 8.59 10.60
C THR A 419 -6.12 9.26 11.93
N ARG A 420 -4.83 9.28 12.26
CA ARG A 420 -4.33 9.90 13.49
C ARG A 420 -4.47 11.42 13.50
N ALA A 421 -4.20 12.05 12.36
CA ALA A 421 -4.46 13.47 12.17
C ALA A 421 -5.93 13.80 12.45
N ALA A 422 -6.88 13.02 11.91
CA ALA A 422 -8.31 13.24 12.16
C ALA A 422 -8.69 13.07 13.64
N ILE A 423 -8.19 12.04 14.31
CA ILE A 423 -8.38 11.85 15.75
C ILE A 423 -7.89 13.09 16.53
N ASN A 424 -6.71 13.60 16.18
CA ASN A 424 -6.11 14.75 16.87
C ASN A 424 -6.82 16.07 16.52
N MET A 425 -7.26 16.25 15.29
CA MET A 425 -8.07 17.40 14.87
C MET A 425 -9.42 17.47 15.60
N THR A 426 -9.96 16.33 16.00
CA THR A 426 -11.25 16.23 16.69
C THR A 426 -11.14 16.12 18.21
N GLY A 427 -9.95 16.38 18.76
CA GLY A 427 -9.72 16.52 20.22
C GLY A 427 -9.09 15.30 20.90
N GLY A 428 -8.72 14.26 20.14
CA GLY A 428 -7.97 13.12 20.65
C GLY A 428 -6.45 13.36 20.73
N ASP A 429 -5.71 12.31 21.11
CA ASP A 429 -4.24 12.30 21.16
C ASP A 429 -3.71 10.95 20.68
N ALA A 430 -3.55 10.83 19.36
CA ALA A 430 -3.07 9.63 18.71
C ALA A 430 -1.70 9.86 18.07
N ALA A 431 -0.74 8.99 18.33
CA ALA A 431 0.59 9.01 17.74
C ALA A 431 0.77 7.91 16.68
N LEU A 432 1.56 8.18 15.66
CA LEU A 432 1.99 7.19 14.68
C LEU A 432 3.30 6.56 15.13
N ASP A 433 3.28 5.25 15.32
CA ASP A 433 4.44 4.42 15.59
C ASP A 433 4.84 3.65 14.31
N LEU A 434 6.06 3.86 13.85
CA LEU A 434 6.64 3.22 12.66
C LEU A 434 7.74 2.19 13.02
N THR A 435 7.91 1.85 14.29
CA THR A 435 8.98 0.94 14.76
C THR A 435 8.93 -0.42 14.05
N ALA A 436 7.73 -0.94 13.83
CA ALA A 436 7.53 -2.21 13.13
C ALA A 436 6.85 -2.01 11.75
N MET A 437 7.22 -0.93 11.05
CA MET A 437 6.69 -0.66 9.71
C MET A 437 7.30 -1.62 8.68
N PRO A 438 6.53 -2.52 8.05
CA PRO A 438 7.04 -3.37 6.97
C PRO A 438 7.15 -2.56 5.68
N ALA A 439 8.20 -2.80 4.90
CA ALA A 439 8.36 -2.26 3.55
C ALA A 439 8.49 -3.40 2.55
N VAL A 440 7.88 -3.26 1.37
CA VAL A 440 7.91 -4.29 0.31
C VAL A 440 8.21 -3.65 -1.03
N VAL A 441 9.09 -4.27 -1.80
CA VAL A 441 9.38 -3.99 -3.20
C VAL A 441 8.98 -5.21 -4.03
N PHE A 442 8.20 -5.01 -5.06
CA PHE A 442 7.57 -6.08 -5.85
C PHE A 442 8.43 -6.53 -7.03
N THR A 443 9.74 -6.64 -6.81
CA THR A 443 10.64 -7.39 -7.70
C THR A 443 10.35 -8.90 -7.58
N ASP A 444 11.02 -9.71 -8.36
CA ASP A 444 10.98 -11.16 -8.27
C ASP A 444 12.42 -11.71 -8.30
N PRO A 445 12.93 -12.21 -7.16
CA PRO A 445 12.27 -12.30 -5.84
C PRO A 445 11.91 -10.93 -5.25
N GLN A 446 10.90 -10.89 -4.38
CA GLN A 446 10.49 -9.67 -3.67
C GLN A 446 11.55 -9.28 -2.64
N VAL A 447 11.68 -7.97 -2.41
CA VAL A 447 12.45 -7.44 -1.27
C VAL A 447 11.47 -7.01 -0.20
N ALA A 448 11.71 -7.42 1.04
CA ALA A 448 10.90 -6.98 2.16
C ALA A 448 11.75 -6.73 3.41
N THR A 449 11.46 -5.63 4.11
CA THR A 449 12.20 -5.23 5.32
C THR A 449 11.24 -4.78 6.42
N VAL A 450 11.64 -4.97 7.67
CA VAL A 450 10.95 -4.40 8.84
C VAL A 450 11.93 -4.21 9.98
N GLY A 451 11.78 -3.15 10.76
CA GLY A 451 12.64 -2.83 11.89
C GLY A 451 13.98 -2.28 11.45
N LEU A 452 15.06 -2.62 12.15
CA LEU A 452 16.39 -2.08 11.95
C LEU A 452 17.30 -3.06 11.21
N SER A 453 18.10 -2.56 10.28
CA SER A 453 19.31 -3.25 9.83
C SER A 453 20.37 -3.21 10.94
N GLU A 454 21.41 -4.05 10.83
CA GLU A 454 22.55 -3.99 11.77
C GLU A 454 23.20 -2.60 11.80
N ALA A 455 23.41 -2.01 10.62
CA ALA A 455 24.00 -0.68 10.51
C ALA A 455 23.16 0.40 11.21
N GLU A 456 21.84 0.37 11.04
CA GLU A 456 20.94 1.29 11.72
C GLU A 456 20.86 1.07 13.23
N ALA A 457 20.94 -0.18 13.69
CA ALA A 457 20.99 -0.53 15.10
C ALA A 457 22.28 0.00 15.73
N HIS A 458 23.44 -0.24 15.10
CA HIS A 458 24.73 0.26 15.58
C HIS A 458 24.80 1.79 15.63
N LEU A 459 24.22 2.50 14.63
CA LEU A 459 24.09 3.96 14.66
C LEU A 459 23.27 4.47 15.86
N LYS A 460 22.38 3.64 16.39
CA LYS A 460 21.57 3.92 17.59
C LYS A 460 22.24 3.43 18.88
N GLY A 461 23.46 2.88 18.82
CA GLY A 461 24.17 2.33 19.97
C GLY A 461 23.62 0.98 20.47
N ILE A 462 22.91 0.24 19.59
CA ILE A 462 22.36 -1.08 19.92
C ILE A 462 23.33 -2.16 19.40
N GLU A 463 23.90 -2.97 20.31
CA GLU A 463 24.69 -4.13 19.96
C GLU A 463 23.79 -5.24 19.42
N THR A 464 24.22 -5.90 18.33
CA THR A 464 23.40 -6.87 17.61
C THR A 464 24.14 -8.16 17.33
N ASP A 465 23.41 -9.27 17.27
CA ASP A 465 23.79 -10.50 16.59
C ASP A 465 22.81 -10.74 15.43
N SER A 466 23.28 -11.28 14.31
CA SER A 466 22.43 -11.52 13.14
C SER A 466 22.67 -12.90 12.54
N ARG A 467 21.64 -13.41 11.85
CA ARG A 467 21.72 -14.67 11.10
C ARG A 467 21.08 -14.48 9.74
N THR A 468 21.79 -14.95 8.73
CA THR A 468 21.31 -15.00 7.36
C THR A 468 21.07 -16.45 6.95
N LEU A 469 19.84 -16.77 6.63
CA LEU A 469 19.43 -18.06 6.07
C LEU A 469 19.24 -17.91 4.56
N THR A 470 20.08 -18.57 3.77
CA THR A 470 19.93 -18.63 2.32
C THR A 470 18.77 -19.57 1.94
N LEU A 471 18.10 -19.29 0.83
CA LEU A 471 16.86 -19.99 0.48
C LEU A 471 17.04 -21.45 0.06
N ASP A 472 18.26 -21.88 -0.25
CA ASP A 472 18.62 -23.30 -0.42
C ASP A 472 18.45 -24.14 0.87
N ASN A 473 18.23 -23.48 2.00
CA ASN A 473 17.91 -24.10 3.29
C ASN A 473 16.43 -23.95 3.68
N VAL A 474 15.57 -23.43 2.79
CA VAL A 474 14.14 -23.27 3.02
C VAL A 474 13.36 -24.29 2.19
N PRO A 475 12.65 -25.25 2.81
CA PRO A 475 11.97 -26.34 2.10
C PRO A 475 11.01 -25.87 1.00
N ARG A 476 10.31 -24.76 1.23
CA ARG A 476 9.40 -24.19 0.22
C ARG A 476 10.14 -23.68 -1.02
N ALA A 477 11.30 -23.03 -0.83
CA ALA A 477 12.11 -22.54 -1.94
C ALA A 477 12.66 -23.71 -2.79
N LEU A 478 13.09 -24.77 -2.12
CA LEU A 478 13.52 -26.02 -2.80
C LEU A 478 12.38 -26.65 -3.59
N ALA A 479 11.17 -26.72 -3.02
CA ALA A 479 9.99 -27.27 -3.70
C ALA A 479 9.53 -26.41 -4.90
N ASN A 480 9.80 -25.11 -4.87
CA ASN A 480 9.53 -24.20 -5.97
C ASN A 480 10.64 -24.18 -7.04
N PHE A 481 11.78 -24.84 -6.79
CA PHE A 481 13.01 -24.73 -7.61
C PHE A 481 13.48 -23.28 -7.76
N ASP A 482 13.22 -22.43 -6.77
CA ASP A 482 13.67 -21.04 -6.72
C ASP A 482 14.28 -20.72 -5.35
N THR A 483 15.61 -20.79 -5.30
CA THR A 483 16.42 -20.55 -4.10
C THR A 483 17.14 -19.21 -4.13
N ARG A 484 16.73 -18.29 -5.03
CA ARG A 484 17.33 -16.97 -5.15
C ARG A 484 16.96 -16.10 -3.95
N GLY A 485 17.95 -15.74 -3.15
CA GLY A 485 17.78 -14.80 -2.05
C GLY A 485 18.05 -15.37 -0.66
N PHE A 486 17.51 -14.71 0.36
CA PHE A 486 17.79 -15.00 1.76
C PHE A 486 16.73 -14.41 2.70
N ILE A 487 16.78 -14.85 3.97
CA ILE A 487 16.07 -14.24 5.10
C ILE A 487 17.13 -13.94 6.18
N LYS A 488 17.29 -12.66 6.53
CA LYS A 488 18.21 -12.19 7.57
C LYS A 488 17.42 -11.65 8.76
N LEU A 489 17.76 -12.16 9.96
CA LEU A 489 17.23 -11.65 11.23
C LEU A 489 18.31 -10.91 11.98
N VAL A 490 17.92 -9.77 12.57
CA VAL A 490 18.76 -8.95 13.46
C VAL A 490 18.14 -8.96 14.84
N MET A 491 18.87 -9.37 15.85
CA MET A 491 18.46 -9.30 17.25
C MET A 491 19.33 -8.35 18.06
N GLU A 492 18.76 -7.75 19.10
CA GLU A 492 19.49 -7.03 20.13
C GLU A 492 20.21 -8.03 21.04
N GLU A 493 21.54 -7.93 21.20
CA GLU A 493 22.34 -8.95 21.88
C GLU A 493 21.92 -9.15 23.34
N GLY A 494 21.74 -8.09 24.12
CA GLY A 494 21.42 -8.18 25.55
C GLY A 494 20.04 -8.75 25.84
N SER A 495 19.01 -8.32 25.10
CA SER A 495 17.61 -8.73 25.31
C SER A 495 17.18 -9.94 24.47
N ARG A 496 17.96 -10.29 23.45
CA ARG A 496 17.68 -11.32 22.44
C ARG A 496 16.38 -11.07 21.64
N ARG A 497 15.86 -9.83 21.68
CA ARG A 497 14.66 -9.45 20.93
C ARG A 497 14.95 -9.30 19.45
N LEU A 498 14.02 -9.77 18.65
CA LEU A 498 14.01 -9.48 17.22
C LEU A 498 13.78 -7.97 17.02
N ILE A 499 14.72 -7.30 16.38
CA ILE A 499 14.64 -5.85 16.11
C ILE A 499 14.65 -5.52 14.62
N GLY A 500 14.97 -6.49 13.76
CA GLY A 500 14.95 -6.29 12.32
C GLY A 500 14.89 -7.59 11.54
N VAL A 501 14.26 -7.51 10.36
CA VAL A 501 14.25 -8.58 9.36
C VAL A 501 14.42 -7.97 7.97
N GLN A 502 15.33 -8.54 7.19
CA GLN A 502 15.55 -8.24 5.78
C GLN A 502 15.38 -9.52 4.97
N ALA A 503 14.56 -9.50 3.95
CA ALA A 503 14.30 -10.66 3.11
C ALA A 503 14.38 -10.30 1.62
N VAL A 504 15.03 -11.17 0.86
CA VAL A 504 14.90 -11.25 -0.59
C VAL A 504 14.39 -12.65 -0.89
N ALA A 505 13.11 -12.78 -1.21
CA ALA A 505 12.48 -14.10 -1.35
C ALA A 505 11.18 -14.02 -2.17
N PRO A 506 10.74 -15.12 -2.80
CA PRO A 506 9.35 -15.24 -3.22
C PRO A 506 8.40 -15.02 -2.02
N GLU A 507 7.28 -14.35 -2.25
CA GLU A 507 6.26 -14.09 -1.20
C GLU A 507 6.80 -13.33 0.03
N ALA A 508 7.95 -12.61 -0.09
CA ALA A 508 8.53 -11.87 1.04
C ALA A 508 7.57 -10.81 1.59
N GLY A 509 6.68 -10.26 0.77
CA GLY A 509 5.65 -9.31 1.19
C GLY A 509 4.65 -9.89 2.21
N GLU A 510 4.32 -11.18 2.11
CA GLU A 510 3.46 -11.87 3.08
C GLU A 510 4.27 -12.30 4.32
N LEU A 511 5.48 -12.79 4.11
CA LEU A 511 6.39 -13.21 5.18
C LEU A 511 6.69 -12.06 6.14
N ILE A 512 6.98 -10.86 5.62
CA ILE A 512 7.44 -9.73 6.43
C ILE A 512 6.39 -9.25 7.43
N GLN A 513 5.09 -9.47 7.17
CA GLN A 513 4.03 -9.11 8.09
C GLN A 513 4.09 -9.94 9.39
N ALA A 514 4.47 -11.21 9.31
CA ALA A 514 4.69 -12.05 10.51
C ALA A 514 5.87 -11.51 11.33
N ALA A 515 6.96 -11.09 10.66
CA ALA A 515 8.10 -10.46 11.32
C ALA A 515 7.72 -9.11 11.97
N ALA A 516 6.89 -8.29 11.31
CA ALA A 516 6.39 -7.04 11.87
C ALA A 516 5.59 -7.25 13.15
N LEU A 517 4.74 -8.28 13.19
CA LEU A 517 3.98 -8.66 14.38
C LEU A 517 4.90 -9.15 15.50
N ALA A 518 5.93 -9.93 15.18
CA ALA A 518 6.92 -10.40 16.16
C ALA A 518 7.71 -9.24 16.79
N ILE A 519 8.16 -8.29 15.98
CA ILE A 519 8.84 -7.06 16.46
C ILE A 519 7.90 -6.21 17.32
N HIS A 520 6.66 -6.00 16.86
CA HIS A 520 5.66 -5.24 17.62
C HIS A 520 5.35 -5.90 18.96
N ALA A 521 5.25 -7.22 19.00
CA ALA A 521 5.06 -8.01 20.23
C ALA A 521 6.35 -8.12 21.07
N ARG A 522 7.48 -7.56 20.60
CA ARG A 522 8.80 -7.60 21.26
C ARG A 522 9.29 -9.02 21.53
N MET A 523 8.99 -9.96 20.63
CA MET A 523 9.41 -11.36 20.74
C MET A 523 10.94 -11.48 20.70
N THR A 524 11.45 -12.44 21.47
CA THR A 524 12.83 -12.90 21.33
C THR A 524 12.97 -13.83 20.12
N VAL A 525 14.19 -14.05 19.65
CA VAL A 525 14.45 -15.02 18.56
C VAL A 525 14.13 -16.45 18.99
N GLU A 526 14.23 -16.77 20.28
CA GLU A 526 13.84 -18.05 20.84
C GLU A 526 12.32 -18.26 20.81
N GLU A 527 11.56 -17.25 21.24
CA GLU A 527 10.10 -17.30 21.18
C GLU A 527 9.61 -17.43 19.73
N LEU A 528 10.27 -16.76 18.78
CA LEU A 528 9.96 -16.91 17.35
C LEU A 528 10.28 -18.33 16.85
N ALA A 529 11.44 -18.88 17.23
CA ALA A 529 11.85 -20.23 16.87
C ALA A 529 10.91 -21.32 17.42
N ASP A 530 10.23 -21.05 18.54
CA ASP A 530 9.31 -21.99 19.19
C ASP A 530 7.86 -21.91 18.65
N GLN A 531 7.55 -20.89 17.83
CA GLN A 531 6.20 -20.78 17.24
C GLN A 531 5.93 -21.90 16.24
N LEU A 532 4.65 -22.25 16.09
CA LEU A 532 4.20 -23.13 15.03
C LEU A 532 4.05 -22.35 13.72
N PHE A 533 4.78 -22.77 12.71
CA PHE A 533 4.64 -22.26 11.35
C PHE A 533 4.10 -23.36 10.42
N PRO A 534 3.24 -23.03 9.45
CA PRO A 534 2.77 -23.99 8.47
C PRO A 534 3.96 -24.52 7.64
N TYR A 535 4.08 -25.85 7.57
CA TYR A 535 5.13 -26.49 6.80
C TYR A 535 4.95 -26.25 5.29
N LEU A 536 6.08 -26.14 4.58
CA LEU A 536 6.19 -25.81 3.16
C LEU A 536 5.60 -24.44 2.80
N THR A 537 5.83 -23.43 3.64
CA THR A 537 5.55 -22.02 3.33
C THR A 537 6.83 -21.18 3.38
N MET A 538 6.86 -20.04 2.68
CA MET A 538 8.01 -19.13 2.78
C MET A 538 8.13 -18.50 4.18
N VAL A 539 7.02 -18.29 4.87
CA VAL A 539 7.00 -17.71 6.23
C VAL A 539 7.64 -18.63 7.26
N GLU A 540 7.67 -19.96 7.05
CA GLU A 540 8.43 -20.91 7.87
C GLU A 540 9.93 -20.56 7.91
N GLY A 541 10.44 -19.93 6.87
CA GLY A 541 11.83 -19.45 6.80
C GLY A 541 12.20 -18.50 7.94
N LEU A 542 11.26 -17.76 8.53
CA LEU A 542 11.51 -16.95 9.74
C LEU A 542 11.87 -17.82 10.95
N LYS A 543 11.12 -18.92 11.17
CA LYS A 543 11.42 -19.90 12.23
C LYS A 543 12.77 -20.53 12.02
N LEU A 544 13.04 -21.02 10.81
CA LEU A 544 14.31 -21.65 10.46
C LEU A 544 15.49 -20.69 10.68
N ALA A 545 15.36 -19.45 10.23
CA ALA A 545 16.38 -18.42 10.48
C ALA A 545 16.57 -18.14 11.99
N ALA A 546 15.48 -18.08 12.77
CA ALA A 546 15.56 -17.92 14.23
C ALA A 546 16.26 -19.10 14.92
N GLN A 547 16.06 -20.32 14.45
CA GLN A 547 16.73 -21.50 14.99
C GLN A 547 18.25 -21.48 14.77
N THR A 548 18.74 -20.80 13.72
CA THR A 548 20.19 -20.71 13.44
C THR A 548 20.97 -19.88 14.47
N PHE A 549 20.33 -19.15 15.37
CA PHE A 549 20.99 -18.53 16.51
C PHE A 549 21.51 -19.56 17.55
N LYS A 550 21.00 -20.78 17.52
CA LYS A 550 21.38 -21.86 18.46
C LYS A 550 21.87 -23.13 17.78
N LYS A 551 21.48 -23.36 16.52
CA LYS A 551 21.81 -24.58 15.77
C LYS A 551 22.57 -24.23 14.50
N ASP A 552 23.47 -25.09 14.08
CA ASP A 552 24.03 -25.03 12.72
C ASP A 552 22.89 -25.25 11.70
N VAL A 553 22.92 -24.51 10.61
CA VAL A 553 21.94 -24.65 9.53
C VAL A 553 21.85 -26.09 8.99
N LYS A 554 23.00 -26.80 8.95
CA LYS A 554 23.06 -28.20 8.51
C LYS A 554 22.39 -29.18 9.48
N ALA A 555 22.12 -28.75 10.71
CA ALA A 555 21.42 -29.55 11.71
C ALA A 555 19.89 -29.28 11.71
N LEU A 556 19.41 -28.36 10.86
CA LEU A 556 17.98 -28.14 10.68
C LEU A 556 17.39 -29.26 9.84
N SER A 557 16.36 -29.91 10.35
CA SER A 557 15.59 -30.90 9.57
C SER A 557 14.56 -30.19 8.69
N CYS A 558 14.13 -30.84 7.61
CA CYS A 558 13.07 -30.33 6.75
C CYS A 558 11.69 -30.21 7.46
N CYS A 559 11.54 -30.81 8.63
CA CYS A 559 10.38 -30.66 9.52
C CYS A 559 10.89 -30.03 10.81
N ALA A 560 11.16 -28.71 10.80
CA ALA A 560 11.72 -28.01 11.94
C ALA A 560 10.76 -28.06 13.15
N GLY A 561 10.99 -29.03 14.03
CA GLY A 561 10.35 -29.19 15.33
C GLY A 561 11.22 -28.65 16.45
#